data_3502ace1ca92729396a42c08367cb031
#
_entry.id   3502ace1ca92729396a42c08367cb031
#
_cell.length_a   1.000
_cell.length_b   1.000
_cell.length_c   1.000
_cell.angle_alpha   90.00
_cell.angle_beta   90.00
_cell.angle_gamma   90.00
#
_symmetry.space_group_name_H-M   'P 1'
#
loop_
_entity.id
_entity.type
_entity.pdbx_description
1 polymer ?
#
loop_
_entity_poly.entity_id
_entity_poly.type
_entity_poly.pdbx_seq_one_letter_code
_entity_poly.pdbx_strand_id
1 'polypeptide(L)'
;RLAACVGTKEFVAGLPHLLRLRRPDLDTVLYPAVSYPSYAMGATLAGCRAVPVAVDDHWRIDLSTIDPADAQRALCLWVNTPGNPTGGLDDLDAVAEWGRANDVPVFSDECYVEFTWDGPRRTILTAGAAGVVAVHSLSKRSNLAGVRAGFYAGDADLVGYLSEVRKHLGIMV
;
A
#
# COMPACT_ATOMS: atom_id res chain seq x y z
N ARG A 1 -14.21 5.10 -2.68
CA ARG A 1 -13.86 6.21 -3.58
C ARG A 1 -12.70 5.80 -4.49
N LEU A 2 -12.46 6.55 -5.60
CA LEU A 2 -11.38 6.28 -6.56
C LEU A 2 -10.74 7.59 -6.99
N ALA A 3 -9.39 7.57 -7.16
CA ALA A 3 -8.62 8.67 -7.71
C ALA A 3 -7.44 8.16 -8.57
N ALA A 4 -7.01 8.97 -9.54
CA ALA A 4 -5.90 8.66 -10.42
C ALA A 4 -4.54 9.06 -9.80
N CYS A 5 -3.45 8.46 -10.31
CA CYS A 5 -2.08 8.83 -9.96
C CYS A 5 -1.14 8.75 -11.18
N VAL A 6 -0.03 9.49 -11.13
CA VAL A 6 0.97 9.56 -12.21
C VAL A 6 1.91 8.34 -12.16
N GLY A 7 1.31 7.15 -12.32
CA GLY A 7 1.94 5.87 -12.04
C GLY A 7 2.08 5.59 -10.55
N THR A 8 2.02 4.31 -10.18
CA THR A 8 1.99 3.92 -8.76
C THR A 8 3.30 4.18 -8.03
N LYS A 9 4.43 4.24 -8.73
CA LYS A 9 5.74 4.47 -8.08
C LYS A 9 5.81 5.81 -7.37
N GLU A 10 5.29 6.89 -7.98
CA GLU A 10 5.25 8.19 -7.32
C GLU A 10 4.28 8.19 -6.13
N PHE A 11 3.14 7.51 -6.28
CA PHE A 11 2.17 7.36 -5.20
C PHE A 11 2.78 6.60 -4.01
N VAL A 12 3.43 5.45 -4.25
CA VAL A 12 4.09 4.65 -3.22
C VAL A 12 5.17 5.45 -2.50
N ALA A 13 6.04 6.13 -3.26
CA ALA A 13 7.13 6.90 -2.67
C ALA A 13 6.67 8.16 -1.91
N GLY A 14 5.59 8.80 -2.38
CA GLY A 14 5.07 10.03 -1.78
C GLY A 14 4.08 9.80 -0.63
N LEU A 15 3.46 8.63 -0.56
CA LEU A 15 2.38 8.34 0.40
C LEU A 15 2.75 8.61 1.87
N PRO A 16 3.90 8.13 2.39
CA PRO A 16 4.23 8.35 3.80
C PRO A 16 4.32 9.83 4.17
N HIS A 17 4.86 10.65 3.28
CA HIS A 17 4.92 12.11 3.48
C HIS A 17 3.51 12.72 3.60
N LEU A 18 2.60 12.31 2.74
CA LEU A 18 1.21 12.81 2.74
C LEU A 18 0.45 12.36 3.99
N LEU A 19 0.62 11.09 4.39
CA LEU A 19 -0.01 10.58 5.62
C LEU A 19 0.53 11.30 6.87
N ARG A 20 1.83 11.59 6.90
CA ARG A 20 2.46 12.31 8.01
C ARG A 20 1.97 13.76 8.14
N LEU A 21 1.59 14.41 7.04
CA LEU A 21 0.93 15.72 7.11
C LEU A 21 -0.42 15.66 7.85
N ARG A 22 -1.12 14.54 7.72
CA ARG A 22 -2.40 14.30 8.39
C ARG A 22 -2.23 13.84 9.85
N ARG A 23 -1.21 13.00 10.09
CA ARG A 23 -0.91 12.39 11.38
C ARG A 23 0.56 12.63 11.74
N PRO A 24 0.91 13.87 12.14
CA PRO A 24 2.30 14.24 12.47
C PRO A 24 2.82 13.54 13.73
N ASP A 25 1.94 12.97 14.52
CA ASP A 25 2.20 12.17 15.71
C ASP A 25 2.72 10.75 15.38
N LEU A 26 2.51 10.26 14.14
CA LEU A 26 2.93 8.93 13.67
C LEU A 26 4.16 9.05 12.76
N ASP A 27 5.02 8.03 12.77
CA ASP A 27 6.28 8.09 12.03
C ASP A 27 6.78 6.73 11.48
N THR A 28 5.97 5.68 11.54
CA THR A 28 6.39 4.34 11.14
C THR A 28 5.63 3.88 9.89
N VAL A 29 6.35 3.27 8.95
CA VAL A 29 5.78 2.62 7.77
C VAL A 29 6.13 1.15 7.82
N LEU A 30 5.11 0.29 7.87
CA LEU A 30 5.23 -1.16 7.86
C LEU A 30 5.18 -1.67 6.42
N TYR A 31 6.02 -2.64 6.06
CA TYR A 31 6.05 -3.21 4.71
C TYR A 31 6.68 -4.62 4.72
N PRO A 32 6.36 -5.52 3.76
CA PRO A 32 6.94 -6.86 3.73
C PRO A 32 8.47 -6.82 3.58
N ALA A 33 9.22 -7.59 4.37
CA ALA A 33 10.69 -7.59 4.40
C ALA A 33 11.29 -7.93 3.02
N VAL A 34 10.63 -8.79 2.26
CA VAL A 34 11.00 -9.12 0.87
C VAL A 34 9.98 -8.46 -0.06
N SER A 35 10.31 -7.28 -0.56
CA SER A 35 9.35 -6.48 -1.32
C SER A 35 10.02 -5.43 -2.22
N TYR A 36 9.18 -4.67 -2.91
CA TYR A 36 9.62 -3.59 -3.77
C TYR A 36 10.31 -2.46 -2.96
N PRO A 37 11.56 -2.07 -3.30
CA PRO A 37 12.36 -1.15 -2.48
C PRO A 37 11.74 0.23 -2.23
N SER A 38 10.74 0.61 -3.02
CA SER A 38 10.12 1.93 -2.90
C SER A 38 9.28 2.09 -1.65
N TYR A 39 8.85 1.01 -0.98
CA TYR A 39 8.15 1.13 0.31
C TYR A 39 9.08 1.67 1.39
N ALA A 40 10.25 1.06 1.55
CA ALA A 40 11.27 1.54 2.50
C ALA A 40 11.79 2.94 2.12
N MET A 41 12.03 3.16 0.82
CA MET A 41 12.52 4.46 0.35
C MET A 41 11.50 5.58 0.59
N GLY A 42 10.21 5.33 0.36
CA GLY A 42 9.14 6.29 0.65
C GLY A 42 9.10 6.70 2.12
N ALA A 43 9.25 5.73 3.04
CA ALA A 43 9.38 6.01 4.46
C ALA A 43 10.60 6.91 4.76
N THR A 44 11.76 6.55 4.21
CA THR A 44 13.02 7.33 4.38
C THR A 44 12.87 8.76 3.87
N LEU A 45 12.30 8.96 2.67
CA LEU A 45 12.08 10.28 2.09
C LEU A 45 11.12 11.14 2.92
N ALA A 46 10.19 10.53 3.63
CA ALA A 46 9.27 11.20 4.53
C ALA A 46 9.87 11.47 5.94
N GLY A 47 11.11 11.04 6.20
CA GLY A 47 11.71 11.08 7.54
C GLY A 47 11.00 10.15 8.53
N CYS A 48 10.43 9.06 8.03
CA CYS A 48 9.77 8.02 8.81
C CYS A 48 10.68 6.80 9.02
N ARG A 49 10.35 6.01 10.04
CA ARG A 49 10.95 4.70 10.27
C ARG A 49 10.40 3.71 9.24
N ALA A 50 11.28 3.05 8.53
CA ALA A 50 10.96 1.97 7.61
C ALA A 50 11.10 0.63 8.37
N VAL A 51 9.99 -0.02 8.68
CA VAL A 51 9.98 -1.24 9.51
C VAL A 51 9.56 -2.44 8.63
N PRO A 52 10.50 -3.33 8.30
CA PRO A 52 10.20 -4.55 7.57
C PRO A 52 9.46 -5.54 8.46
N VAL A 53 8.37 -6.09 7.96
CA VAL A 53 7.61 -7.17 8.58
C VAL A 53 8.04 -8.50 7.95
N ALA A 54 8.29 -9.52 8.75
CA ALA A 54 8.69 -10.83 8.26
C ALA A 54 7.66 -11.42 7.27
N VAL A 55 8.14 -12.31 6.42
CA VAL A 55 7.29 -13.10 5.53
C VAL A 55 7.44 -14.58 5.86
N ASP A 56 6.36 -15.36 5.64
CA ASP A 56 6.36 -16.80 5.85
C ASP A 56 7.05 -17.57 4.69
N ASP A 57 7.08 -18.90 4.78
CA ASP A 57 7.66 -19.78 3.76
C ASP A 57 6.92 -19.73 2.40
N HIS A 58 5.74 -19.13 2.36
CA HIS A 58 4.94 -18.86 1.16
C HIS A 58 5.05 -17.40 0.69
N TRP A 59 5.98 -16.64 1.26
CA TRP A 59 6.22 -15.23 0.96
C TRP A 59 5.05 -14.31 1.30
N ARG A 60 4.16 -14.71 2.19
CA ARG A 60 3.06 -13.89 2.72
C ARG A 60 3.54 -13.12 3.94
N ILE A 61 3.02 -11.92 4.12
CA ILE A 61 3.33 -11.11 5.29
C ILE A 61 2.90 -11.83 6.59
N ASP A 62 3.80 -11.93 7.54
CA ASP A 62 3.52 -12.51 8.86
C ASP A 62 3.16 -11.40 9.87
N LEU A 63 1.88 -11.11 9.95
CA LEU A 63 1.33 -10.06 10.82
C LEU A 63 1.62 -10.30 12.31
N SER A 64 1.88 -11.54 12.72
CA SER A 64 2.18 -11.89 14.11
C SER A 64 3.55 -11.39 14.57
N THR A 65 4.44 -11.07 13.63
CA THR A 65 5.78 -10.55 13.89
C THR A 65 5.83 -9.03 14.07
N ILE A 66 4.71 -8.33 13.87
CA ILE A 66 4.66 -6.87 14.05
C ILE A 66 4.69 -6.54 15.54
N ASP A 67 5.72 -5.79 15.94
CA ASP A 67 5.81 -5.29 17.30
C ASP A 67 4.63 -4.33 17.59
N PRO A 68 3.88 -4.52 18.67
CA PRO A 68 2.79 -3.63 19.06
C PRO A 68 3.20 -2.16 19.17
N ALA A 69 4.44 -1.87 19.58
CA ALA A 69 4.95 -0.51 19.65
C ALA A 69 5.14 0.10 18.26
N ASP A 70 5.49 -0.69 17.25
CA ASP A 70 5.58 -0.23 15.86
C ASP A 70 4.19 -0.06 15.25
N ALA A 71 3.25 -0.96 15.57
CA ALA A 71 1.86 -0.82 15.15
C ALA A 71 1.22 0.47 15.67
N GLN A 72 1.43 0.83 16.95
CA GLN A 72 0.91 2.06 17.56
C GLN A 72 1.45 3.34 16.91
N ARG A 73 2.60 3.27 16.24
CA ARG A 73 3.24 4.39 15.55
C ARG A 73 3.04 4.36 14.04
N ALA A 74 2.31 3.36 13.53
CA ALA A 74 2.22 3.12 12.09
C ALA A 74 1.32 4.14 11.39
N LEU A 75 1.88 4.82 10.40
CA LEU A 75 1.15 5.62 9.41
C LEU A 75 0.37 4.73 8.44
N CYS A 76 0.97 3.60 8.07
CA CYS A 76 0.35 2.62 7.19
C CYS A 76 1.10 1.28 7.22
N LEU A 77 0.39 0.25 6.75
CA LEU A 77 0.94 -1.03 6.35
C LEU A 77 0.84 -1.17 4.83
N TRP A 78 1.96 -1.45 4.16
CA TRP A 78 1.98 -1.89 2.77
C TRP A 78 1.88 -3.40 2.69
N VAL A 79 1.07 -3.88 1.75
CA VAL A 79 1.13 -5.25 1.24
C VAL A 79 1.23 -5.20 -0.28
N ASN A 80 1.79 -6.25 -0.89
CA ASN A 80 1.94 -6.33 -2.33
C ASN A 80 1.58 -7.75 -2.80
N THR A 81 0.44 -7.86 -3.45
CA THR A 81 -0.11 -9.18 -3.81
C THR A 81 -0.70 -9.18 -5.23
N PRO A 82 -0.15 -10.02 -6.15
CA PRO A 82 1.05 -10.85 -6.02
C PRO A 82 2.32 -10.06 -5.72
N GLY A 83 3.18 -10.60 -4.83
CA GLY A 83 4.36 -9.93 -4.32
C GLY A 83 5.48 -9.75 -5.35
N ASN A 84 6.18 -8.63 -5.32
CA ASN A 84 7.40 -8.42 -6.10
C ASN A 84 8.62 -8.42 -5.15
N PRO A 85 9.59 -9.35 -5.29
CA PRO A 85 9.82 -10.25 -6.45
C PRO A 85 9.23 -11.65 -6.30
N THR A 86 8.56 -11.98 -5.23
CA THR A 86 8.32 -13.37 -4.78
C THR A 86 7.15 -14.07 -5.47
N GLY A 87 6.14 -13.32 -5.91
CA GLY A 87 4.87 -13.86 -6.39
C GLY A 87 3.93 -14.34 -5.29
N GLY A 88 4.28 -14.15 -4.01
CA GLY A 88 3.44 -14.54 -2.87
C GLY A 88 2.07 -13.88 -2.90
N LEU A 89 1.08 -14.61 -2.40
CA LEU A 89 -0.32 -14.15 -2.34
C LEU A 89 -0.73 -13.99 -0.88
N ASP A 90 -0.83 -12.76 -0.41
CA ASP A 90 -1.24 -12.46 0.96
C ASP A 90 -2.71 -12.82 1.23
N ASP A 91 -3.04 -13.12 2.47
CA ASP A 91 -4.42 -13.20 2.96
C ASP A 91 -4.98 -11.78 3.16
N LEU A 92 -5.62 -11.25 2.13
CA LEU A 92 -6.12 -9.88 2.12
C LEU A 92 -7.23 -9.64 3.15
N ASP A 93 -8.00 -10.67 3.51
CA ASP A 93 -9.04 -10.56 4.54
C ASP A 93 -8.37 -10.40 5.92
N ALA A 94 -7.38 -11.25 6.24
CA ALA A 94 -6.62 -11.17 7.49
C ALA A 94 -5.84 -9.85 7.62
N VAL A 95 -5.23 -9.37 6.53
CA VAL A 95 -4.50 -8.10 6.51
C VAL A 95 -5.44 -6.92 6.76
N ALA A 96 -6.62 -6.90 6.12
CA ALA A 96 -7.61 -5.84 6.31
C ALA A 96 -8.18 -5.83 7.73
N GLU A 97 -8.42 -7.00 8.31
CA GLU A 97 -8.87 -7.16 9.69
C GLU A 97 -7.81 -6.66 10.68
N TRP A 98 -6.55 -7.04 10.49
CA TRP A 98 -5.44 -6.57 11.31
C TRP A 98 -5.34 -5.04 11.28
N GLY A 99 -5.42 -4.45 10.09
CA GLY A 99 -5.37 -2.99 9.94
C GLY A 99 -6.48 -2.29 10.74
N ARG A 100 -7.70 -2.79 10.67
CA ARG A 100 -8.85 -2.25 11.42
C ARG A 100 -8.69 -2.43 12.93
N ALA A 101 -8.21 -3.60 13.36
CA ALA A 101 -8.02 -3.91 14.78
C ALA A 101 -6.96 -3.01 15.45
N ASN A 102 -5.98 -2.51 14.66
CA ASN A 102 -4.89 -1.69 15.14
C ASN A 102 -5.00 -0.20 14.74
N ASP A 103 -6.10 0.22 14.09
CA ASP A 103 -6.30 1.58 13.53
C ASP A 103 -5.16 1.99 12.55
N VAL A 104 -4.64 1.01 11.80
CA VAL A 104 -3.56 1.20 10.81
C VAL A 104 -4.13 1.09 9.40
N PRO A 105 -4.07 2.16 8.58
CA PRO A 105 -4.48 2.09 7.19
C PRO A 105 -3.64 1.08 6.40
N VAL A 106 -4.30 0.23 5.62
CA VAL A 106 -3.63 -0.75 4.75
C VAL A 106 -3.67 -0.30 3.30
N PHE A 107 -2.50 -0.28 2.67
CA PHE A 107 -2.35 -0.02 1.24
C PHE A 107 -1.90 -1.30 0.53
N SER A 108 -2.77 -1.83 -0.33
CA SER A 108 -2.52 -3.04 -1.11
C SER A 108 -2.04 -2.67 -2.51
N ASP A 109 -0.76 -2.90 -2.80
CA ASP A 109 -0.23 -2.73 -4.15
C ASP A 109 -0.58 -3.94 -5.00
N GLU A 110 -1.60 -3.76 -5.84
CA GLU A 110 -2.18 -4.78 -6.71
C GLU A 110 -1.72 -4.64 -8.17
N CYS A 111 -0.53 -4.06 -8.39
CA CYS A 111 0.02 -3.84 -9.74
C CYS A 111 0.16 -5.13 -10.55
N TYR A 112 0.27 -6.28 -9.88
CA TYR A 112 0.47 -7.59 -10.49
C TYR A 112 -0.75 -8.51 -10.42
N VAL A 113 -1.91 -8.05 -9.97
CA VAL A 113 -3.12 -8.88 -9.79
C VAL A 113 -3.53 -9.64 -11.07
N GLU A 114 -3.30 -9.06 -12.23
CA GLU A 114 -3.59 -9.69 -13.52
C GLU A 114 -2.68 -10.88 -13.85
N PHE A 115 -1.56 -11.03 -13.13
CA PHE A 115 -0.61 -12.14 -13.28
C PHE A 115 -0.83 -13.26 -12.27
N THR A 116 -1.99 -13.33 -11.65
CA THR A 116 -2.40 -14.47 -10.83
C THR A 116 -2.89 -15.58 -11.78
N TRP A 117 -2.05 -16.63 -11.98
CA TRP A 117 -2.32 -17.70 -12.93
C TRP A 117 -3.06 -18.89 -12.28
N ASP A 118 -2.73 -19.19 -11.02
CA ASP A 118 -3.14 -20.43 -10.34
C ASP A 118 -4.29 -20.20 -9.34
N GLY A 119 -5.04 -19.11 -9.47
CA GLY A 119 -6.13 -18.81 -8.56
C GLY A 119 -6.96 -17.60 -8.96
N PRO A 120 -7.97 -17.25 -8.18
CA PRO A 120 -8.78 -16.08 -8.44
C PRO A 120 -7.97 -14.80 -8.22
N ARG A 121 -8.16 -13.84 -9.11
CA ARG A 121 -7.66 -12.48 -8.90
C ARG A 121 -8.44 -11.84 -7.76
N ARG A 122 -7.73 -11.43 -6.72
CA ARG A 122 -8.35 -10.84 -5.53
C ARG A 122 -7.90 -9.39 -5.37
N THR A 123 -8.76 -8.58 -4.79
CA THR A 123 -8.46 -7.22 -4.35
C THR A 123 -8.79 -7.09 -2.87
N ILE A 124 -8.06 -6.28 -2.13
CA ILE A 124 -8.33 -6.02 -0.72
C ILE A 124 -9.72 -5.39 -0.51
N LEU A 125 -10.28 -4.79 -1.56
CA LEU A 125 -11.62 -4.18 -1.50
C LEU A 125 -12.73 -5.21 -1.27
N THR A 126 -12.50 -6.50 -1.54
CA THR A 126 -13.47 -7.56 -1.22
C THR A 126 -13.64 -7.77 0.28
N ALA A 127 -12.64 -7.41 1.09
CA ALA A 127 -12.72 -7.39 2.55
C ALA A 127 -13.45 -6.14 3.11
N GLY A 128 -14.01 -5.31 2.24
CA GLY A 128 -14.65 -4.03 2.60
C GLY A 128 -13.69 -2.84 2.47
N ALA A 129 -14.22 -1.66 2.15
CA ALA A 129 -13.40 -0.49 1.83
C ALA A 129 -12.88 0.28 3.06
N ALA A 130 -13.44 0.08 4.25
CA ALA A 130 -13.04 0.82 5.44
C ALA A 130 -11.59 0.53 5.85
N GLY A 131 -10.77 1.56 5.98
CA GLY A 131 -9.37 1.48 6.38
C GLY A 131 -8.42 0.87 5.34
N VAL A 132 -8.87 0.56 4.12
CA VAL A 132 -8.04 -0.06 3.09
C VAL A 132 -8.04 0.73 1.78
N VAL A 133 -6.92 0.67 1.06
CA VAL A 133 -6.77 1.28 -0.27
C VAL A 133 -6.04 0.31 -1.20
N ALA A 134 -6.69 -0.09 -2.29
CA ALA A 134 -6.08 -0.83 -3.38
C ALA A 134 -5.37 0.13 -4.36
N VAL A 135 -4.18 -0.22 -4.81
CA VAL A 135 -3.36 0.58 -5.72
C VAL A 135 -3.09 -0.21 -7.00
N HIS A 136 -3.46 0.35 -8.15
CA HIS A 136 -3.37 -0.31 -9.45
C HIS A 136 -2.57 0.51 -10.46
N SER A 137 -1.81 -0.18 -11.32
CA SER A 137 -0.98 0.43 -12.35
C SER A 137 -1.31 -0.10 -13.74
N LEU A 138 -1.31 0.77 -14.74
CA LEU A 138 -1.34 0.36 -16.14
C LEU A 138 0.02 -0.10 -16.67
N SER A 139 1.09 0.16 -15.92
CA SER A 139 2.46 -0.16 -16.36
C SER A 139 2.69 -1.64 -16.64
N LYS A 140 2.10 -2.52 -15.81
CA LYS A 140 2.29 -3.97 -15.93
C LYS A 140 1.09 -4.63 -16.62
N ARG A 141 -0.10 -4.50 -16.05
CA ARG A 141 -1.32 -5.13 -16.57
C ARG A 141 -1.62 -4.79 -18.03
N SER A 142 -1.29 -3.60 -18.48
CA SER A 142 -1.61 -3.09 -19.82
C SER A 142 -0.37 -2.82 -20.68
N ASN A 143 0.83 -3.17 -20.20
CA ASN A 143 2.11 -2.88 -20.87
C ASN A 143 2.29 -1.40 -21.25
N LEU A 144 1.79 -0.48 -20.43
CA LEU A 144 1.78 0.96 -20.69
C LEU A 144 2.66 1.72 -19.67
N ALA A 145 3.86 1.22 -19.39
CA ALA A 145 4.75 1.81 -18.40
C ALA A 145 5.10 3.28 -18.67
N GLY A 146 5.25 3.65 -19.95
CA GLY A 146 5.60 5.00 -20.39
C GLY A 146 4.47 6.03 -20.20
N VAL A 147 3.22 5.60 -20.15
CA VAL A 147 2.06 6.50 -19.99
C VAL A 147 2.00 7.14 -18.60
N ARG A 148 2.64 6.53 -17.61
CA ARG A 148 2.63 7.00 -16.21
C ARG A 148 1.22 7.15 -15.64
N ALA A 149 0.41 6.12 -15.79
CA ALA A 149 -0.97 6.10 -15.31
C ALA A 149 -1.20 4.94 -14.32
N GLY A 150 -1.95 5.25 -13.27
CA GLY A 150 -2.44 4.33 -12.26
C GLY A 150 -3.61 4.94 -11.53
N PHE A 151 -4.16 4.20 -10.58
CA PHE A 151 -5.22 4.69 -9.72
C PHE A 151 -5.16 4.01 -8.35
N TYR A 152 -5.82 4.61 -7.38
CA TYR A 152 -6.03 4.06 -6.06
C TYR A 152 -7.49 4.19 -5.66
N ALA A 153 -8.01 3.17 -4.99
CA ALA A 153 -9.42 3.09 -4.63
C ALA A 153 -9.60 2.42 -3.26
N GLY A 154 -10.61 2.84 -2.51
CA GLY A 154 -10.90 2.24 -1.21
C GLY A 154 -11.59 3.20 -0.28
N ASP A 155 -11.12 3.28 0.96
CA ASP A 155 -11.66 4.12 2.01
C ASP A 155 -11.94 5.53 1.52
N ALA A 156 -13.18 5.99 1.72
CA ALA A 156 -13.65 7.23 1.10
C ALA A 156 -12.99 8.47 1.69
N ASP A 157 -12.62 8.43 2.97
CA ASP A 157 -11.97 9.51 3.68
C ASP A 157 -10.47 9.58 3.33
N LEU A 158 -9.78 8.44 3.34
CA LEU A 158 -8.37 8.35 2.93
C LEU A 158 -8.17 8.78 1.47
N VAL A 159 -8.94 8.22 0.55
CA VAL A 159 -8.86 8.56 -0.88
C VAL A 159 -9.24 10.03 -1.10
N GLY A 160 -10.24 10.52 -0.37
CA GLY A 160 -10.64 11.94 -0.42
C GLY A 160 -9.52 12.88 0.02
N TYR A 161 -8.92 12.60 1.17
CA TYR A 161 -7.78 13.36 1.69
C TYR A 161 -6.60 13.35 0.72
N LEU A 162 -6.15 12.16 0.29
CA LEU A 162 -5.01 12.03 -0.62
C LEU A 162 -5.27 12.75 -1.95
N SER A 163 -6.46 12.62 -2.51
CA SER A 163 -6.84 13.31 -3.75
C SER A 163 -6.76 14.83 -3.60
N GLU A 164 -7.21 15.36 -2.47
CA GLU A 164 -7.19 16.81 -2.22
C GLU A 164 -5.78 17.36 -2.05
N VAL A 165 -4.96 16.73 -1.21
CA VAL A 165 -3.58 17.18 -0.97
C VAL A 165 -2.72 17.08 -2.24
N ARG A 166 -2.90 16.02 -3.03
CA ARG A 166 -2.12 15.79 -4.26
C ARG A 166 -2.35 16.82 -5.35
N LYS A 167 -3.49 17.50 -5.38
CA LYS A 167 -3.72 18.65 -6.29
C LYS A 167 -2.69 19.76 -6.09
N HIS A 168 -2.31 20.02 -4.85
CA HIS A 168 -1.34 21.08 -4.51
C HIS A 168 0.10 20.72 -4.88
N LEU A 169 0.39 19.45 -5.09
CA LEU A 169 1.71 18.97 -5.54
C LEU A 169 1.89 19.01 -7.06
N GLY A 170 0.87 19.42 -7.81
CA GLY A 170 0.89 19.36 -9.27
C GLY A 170 0.88 17.93 -9.84
N ILE A 171 0.54 16.95 -9.02
CA ILE A 171 0.50 15.53 -9.39
C ILE A 171 -0.95 15.17 -9.74
N MET A 172 -1.41 15.70 -10.84
CA MET A 172 -2.75 15.44 -11.39
C MET A 172 -2.66 14.64 -12.69
N VAL A 173 -3.68 13.80 -12.94
CA VAL A 173 -3.83 13.00 -14.17
C VAL A 173 -5.10 13.47 -14.89
#